data_cb256ee2ee94797c420d7dba4e05033e
#
_entry.id   cb256ee2ee94797c420d7dba4e05033e
#
_cell.length_a   1.000
_cell.length_b   1.000
_cell.length_c   1.000
_cell.angle_alpha   90.00
_cell.angle_beta   90.00
_cell.angle_gamma   90.00
#
_symmetry.space_group_name_H-M   'P 1'
#
loop_
_entity.id
_entity.type
_entity.pdbx_description
1 polymer ?
#
loop_
_entity_poly.entity_id
_entity_poly.type
_entity_poly.pdbx_seq_one_letter_code
_entity_poly.pdbx_strand_id
1 'polypeptide(L)'
;PEFTVLSGGYVCAPSIDDRAALAAGLYALDALRDEPLAVDVALCASAGEEVGGAGARTAAFSLRPDYAVAIDVTFASQPGADGEEMLRDDVGVTIARGPHMNRALTARLFALANREKISHGIEVEAGNTGTNTSSIRLAGDGVACALLGLPMRSMHTCAECIRLSNIEAAGQLLAALIRELGEILP
;
A
#
# COMPACT_ATOMS: atom_id res chain seq x y z
N PRO A 1 -9.66 -5.86 22.17
CA PRO A 1 -10.49 -4.70 21.83
C PRO A 1 -11.34 -5.02 20.60
N GLU A 2 -12.55 -4.47 20.57
CA GLU A 2 -13.47 -4.60 19.45
C GLU A 2 -13.16 -3.53 18.38
N PHE A 3 -13.57 -3.77 17.15
CA PHE A 3 -13.55 -2.75 16.11
C PHE A 3 -14.39 -1.54 16.56
N THR A 4 -13.76 -0.39 16.65
CA THR A 4 -14.36 0.83 17.17
C THR A 4 -14.23 1.97 16.17
N VAL A 5 -15.35 2.60 15.84
CA VAL A 5 -15.36 3.84 15.05
C VAL A 5 -15.17 5.02 16.01
N LEU A 6 -14.15 5.83 15.72
CA LEU A 6 -13.82 7.02 16.51
C LEU A 6 -14.20 8.29 15.77
N SER A 7 -14.23 9.41 16.48
CA SER A 7 -14.43 10.72 15.87
C SER A 7 -13.31 11.07 14.88
N GLY A 8 -13.61 11.93 13.89
CA GLY A 8 -12.63 12.37 12.90
C GLY A 8 -12.30 11.36 11.82
N GLY A 9 -13.13 10.33 11.62
CA GLY A 9 -12.97 9.32 10.56
C GLY A 9 -11.94 8.24 10.89
N TYR A 10 -11.57 8.07 12.15
CA TYR A 10 -10.70 6.99 12.59
C TYR A 10 -11.46 5.70 12.88
N VAL A 11 -10.78 4.60 12.68
CA VAL A 11 -11.14 3.29 13.22
C VAL A 11 -10.00 2.75 14.05
N CYS A 12 -10.36 2.03 15.11
CA CYS A 12 -9.39 1.41 16.01
C CYS A 12 -9.76 -0.07 16.21
N ALA A 13 -8.77 -0.95 16.06
CA ALA A 13 -8.92 -2.39 16.26
C ALA A 13 -7.53 -3.03 16.45
N PRO A 14 -7.46 -4.28 16.92
CA PRO A 14 -6.23 -5.07 16.77
C PRO A 14 -6.06 -5.50 15.32
N SER A 15 -4.82 -5.73 14.91
CA SER A 15 -4.46 -6.27 13.59
C SER A 15 -5.07 -5.48 12.40
N ILE A 16 -5.08 -4.16 12.48
CA ILE A 16 -5.28 -3.28 11.33
C ILE A 16 -4.09 -3.47 10.39
N ASP A 17 -2.93 -3.66 10.94
CA ASP A 17 -1.74 -4.20 10.34
C ASP A 17 -1.88 -5.73 10.12
N ASP A 18 -2.06 -6.24 8.87
CA ASP A 18 -2.29 -5.39 7.71
C ASP A 18 -3.59 -5.75 6.98
N ARG A 19 -4.69 -5.69 7.70
CA ARG A 19 -6.02 -5.80 7.10
C ARG A 19 -6.44 -4.52 6.37
N ALA A 20 -5.79 -3.40 6.70
CA ALA A 20 -6.05 -2.12 6.05
C ALA A 20 -5.63 -2.14 4.58
N ALA A 21 -4.47 -2.71 4.27
CA ALA A 21 -4.03 -2.87 2.89
C ALA A 21 -4.96 -3.79 2.08
N LEU A 22 -5.42 -4.88 2.71
CA LEU A 22 -6.40 -5.74 2.05
C LEU A 22 -7.71 -4.99 1.74
N ALA A 23 -8.18 -4.15 2.66
CA ALA A 23 -9.36 -3.32 2.45
C ALA A 23 -9.15 -2.31 1.30
N ALA A 24 -7.96 -1.68 1.19
CA ALA A 24 -7.62 -0.80 0.08
C ALA A 24 -7.60 -1.55 -1.27
N GLY A 25 -7.05 -2.75 -1.30
CA GLY A 25 -7.07 -3.60 -2.49
C GLY A 25 -8.48 -4.00 -2.91
N LEU A 26 -9.33 -4.38 -1.96
CA LEU A 26 -10.74 -4.69 -2.23
C LEU A 26 -11.52 -3.47 -2.71
N TYR A 27 -11.25 -2.28 -2.15
CA TYR A 27 -11.83 -1.03 -2.62
C TYR A 27 -11.48 -0.77 -4.09
N ALA A 28 -10.21 -0.97 -4.47
CA ALA A 28 -9.78 -0.79 -5.85
C ALA A 28 -10.48 -1.76 -6.81
N LEU A 29 -10.60 -3.03 -6.45
CA LEU A 29 -11.28 -4.03 -7.26
C LEU A 29 -12.78 -3.75 -7.38
N ASP A 30 -13.41 -3.30 -6.30
CA ASP A 30 -14.84 -2.91 -6.32
C ASP A 30 -15.08 -1.72 -7.25
N ALA A 31 -14.18 -0.72 -7.21
CA ALA A 31 -14.24 0.45 -8.09
C ALA A 31 -14.05 0.11 -9.58
N LEU A 32 -13.44 -1.03 -9.89
CA LEU A 32 -13.15 -1.51 -11.25
C LEU A 32 -14.11 -2.61 -11.72
N ARG A 33 -15.04 -3.01 -10.88
CA ARG A 33 -15.90 -4.22 -11.07
C ARG A 33 -16.54 -4.32 -12.44
N ASP A 34 -17.07 -3.22 -12.95
CA ASP A 34 -17.85 -3.18 -14.18
C ASP A 34 -17.06 -2.59 -15.37
N GLU A 35 -15.73 -2.40 -15.19
CA GLU A 35 -14.88 -1.83 -16.22
C GLU A 35 -14.15 -2.93 -17.01
N PRO A 36 -14.08 -2.83 -18.34
CA PRO A 36 -13.21 -3.71 -19.11
C PRO A 36 -11.75 -3.35 -18.82
N LEU A 37 -11.01 -4.26 -18.24
CA LEU A 37 -9.58 -4.09 -17.97
C LEU A 37 -8.76 -4.69 -19.09
N ALA A 38 -7.73 -4.00 -19.53
CA ALA A 38 -6.77 -4.49 -20.54
C ALA A 38 -5.56 -5.21 -19.91
N VAL A 39 -5.57 -5.38 -18.58
CA VAL A 39 -4.54 -6.09 -17.81
C VAL A 39 -5.17 -7.09 -16.87
N ASP A 40 -4.47 -8.19 -16.62
CA ASP A 40 -4.84 -9.11 -15.56
C ASP A 40 -4.46 -8.53 -14.19
N VAL A 41 -5.38 -8.59 -13.23
CA VAL A 41 -5.17 -8.06 -11.88
C VAL A 41 -5.31 -9.18 -10.86
N ALA A 42 -4.32 -9.34 -10.01
CA ALA A 42 -4.35 -10.28 -8.89
C ALA A 42 -4.20 -9.52 -7.55
N LEU A 43 -5.19 -9.60 -6.68
CA LEU A 43 -5.07 -9.20 -5.29
C LEU A 43 -4.58 -10.41 -4.48
N CYS A 44 -3.41 -10.27 -3.87
CA CYS A 44 -2.78 -11.33 -3.10
C CYS A 44 -2.79 -11.00 -1.60
N ALA A 45 -3.62 -11.68 -0.83
CA ALA A 45 -3.56 -11.67 0.63
C ALA A 45 -2.51 -12.69 1.08
N SER A 46 -1.27 -12.27 1.21
CA SER A 46 -0.15 -13.15 1.51
C SER A 46 0.03 -13.38 3.00
N ALA A 47 0.47 -14.58 3.37
CA ALA A 47 0.77 -14.92 4.75
C ALA A 47 2.25 -14.70 5.08
N GLY A 48 2.53 -14.41 6.37
CA GLY A 48 3.88 -14.41 6.91
C GLY A 48 4.71 -13.17 6.53
N GLU A 49 4.06 -12.02 6.38
CA GLU A 49 4.75 -10.75 6.15
C GLU A 49 5.72 -10.46 7.29
N GLU A 50 5.24 -10.43 8.54
CA GLU A 50 5.95 -10.13 9.80
C GLU A 50 7.13 -11.07 10.12
N VAL A 51 7.23 -12.17 9.38
CA VAL A 51 8.27 -13.18 9.57
C VAL A 51 9.07 -13.45 8.29
N GLY A 52 9.14 -12.46 7.40
CA GLY A 52 10.03 -12.47 6.25
C GLY A 52 9.38 -12.60 4.88
N GLY A 53 8.05 -12.39 4.76
CA GLY A 53 7.35 -12.21 3.48
C GLY A 53 7.32 -13.44 2.56
N ALA A 54 7.40 -14.66 3.14
CA ALA A 54 7.47 -15.88 2.34
C ALA A 54 6.24 -16.08 1.44
N GLY A 55 5.05 -15.73 1.94
CA GLY A 55 3.80 -15.81 1.17
C GLY A 55 3.82 -14.92 -0.05
N ALA A 56 4.23 -13.66 0.09
CA ALA A 56 4.31 -12.72 -1.01
C ALA A 56 5.36 -13.14 -2.05
N ARG A 57 6.52 -13.65 -1.60
CA ARG A 57 7.56 -14.14 -2.49
C ARG A 57 7.11 -15.33 -3.33
N THR A 58 6.45 -16.30 -2.72
CA THR A 58 5.96 -17.51 -3.42
C THR A 58 4.81 -17.18 -4.38
N ALA A 59 3.92 -16.25 -3.99
CA ALA A 59 2.87 -15.76 -4.86
C ALA A 59 3.44 -15.04 -6.08
N ALA A 60 4.39 -14.12 -5.90
CA ALA A 60 5.04 -13.41 -6.99
C ALA A 60 5.81 -14.37 -7.93
N PHE A 61 6.47 -15.39 -7.38
CA PHE A 61 7.13 -16.42 -8.18
C PHE A 61 6.15 -17.21 -9.06
N SER A 62 4.97 -17.52 -8.54
CA SER A 62 3.96 -18.30 -9.26
C SER A 62 3.19 -17.47 -10.28
N LEU A 63 2.84 -16.22 -9.94
CA LEU A 63 2.07 -15.31 -10.78
C LEU A 63 2.92 -14.66 -11.86
N ARG A 64 4.23 -14.44 -11.61
CA ARG A 64 5.17 -13.75 -12.51
C ARG A 64 4.61 -12.41 -13.01
N PRO A 65 4.20 -11.50 -12.13
CA PRO A 65 3.62 -10.24 -12.56
C PRO A 65 4.68 -9.33 -13.19
N ASP A 66 4.30 -8.51 -14.17
CA ASP A 66 5.14 -7.45 -14.73
C ASP A 66 5.37 -6.33 -13.72
N TYR A 67 4.35 -6.02 -12.95
CA TYR A 67 4.35 -5.02 -11.89
C TYR A 67 3.73 -5.57 -10.61
N ALA A 68 4.26 -5.13 -9.48
CA ALA A 68 3.65 -5.37 -8.18
C ALA A 68 3.59 -4.08 -7.37
N VAL A 69 2.48 -3.86 -6.68
CA VAL A 69 2.34 -2.80 -5.70
C VAL A 69 2.10 -3.47 -4.36
N ALA A 70 3.07 -3.39 -3.46
CA ALA A 70 2.85 -3.73 -2.07
C ALA A 70 2.09 -2.58 -1.41
N ILE A 71 1.18 -2.92 -0.51
CA ILE A 71 0.51 -1.97 0.35
C ILE A 71 0.80 -2.44 1.76
N ASP A 72 1.20 -1.52 2.61
CA ASP A 72 1.52 -1.81 4.01
C ASP A 72 1.17 -0.60 4.88
N VAL A 73 1.13 -0.78 6.18
CA VAL A 73 1.00 0.34 7.11
C VAL A 73 2.34 1.04 7.28
N THR A 74 2.32 2.31 7.69
CA THR A 74 3.51 3.06 8.03
C THR A 74 3.29 3.90 9.29
N PHE A 75 4.38 4.27 9.96
CA PHE A 75 4.30 5.01 11.23
C PHE A 75 3.78 6.43 11.03
N ALA A 76 2.66 6.73 11.67
CA ALA A 76 2.14 8.09 11.76
C ALA A 76 2.53 8.75 13.08
N SER A 77 2.63 10.09 13.05
CA SER A 77 2.90 10.88 14.25
C SER A 77 1.81 10.67 15.30
N GLN A 78 2.24 10.47 16.53
CA GLN A 78 1.35 10.20 17.67
C GLN A 78 1.95 10.75 18.96
N PRO A 79 1.16 11.02 20.00
CA PRO A 79 1.67 11.47 21.27
C PRO A 79 2.70 10.49 21.86
N GLY A 80 3.85 11.01 22.28
CA GLY A 80 4.93 10.21 22.88
C GLY A 80 5.84 9.49 21.90
N ALA A 81 5.66 9.71 20.60
CA ALA A 81 6.55 9.18 19.56
C ALA A 81 6.85 10.32 18.59
N ASP A 82 7.87 11.09 18.89
CA ASP A 82 8.35 12.22 18.11
C ASP A 82 9.62 11.80 17.36
N GLY A 83 9.49 11.49 16.07
CA GLY A 83 10.61 11.20 15.18
C GLY A 83 10.49 12.00 13.90
N GLU A 84 11.61 12.45 13.34
CA GLU A 84 11.65 13.18 12.06
C GLU A 84 11.10 12.34 10.88
N GLU A 85 11.00 11.03 11.06
CA GLU A 85 10.52 10.07 10.04
C GLU A 85 9.02 9.80 10.11
N MET A 86 8.32 10.34 11.13
CA MET A 86 6.90 10.08 11.29
C MET A 86 6.06 10.95 10.38
N LEU A 87 5.22 10.31 9.63
CA LEU A 87 4.29 10.93 8.71
C LEU A 87 3.06 11.50 9.45
N ARG A 88 2.46 12.54 8.92
CA ARG A 88 1.15 12.96 9.40
C ARG A 88 0.12 11.90 9.07
N ASP A 89 -0.76 11.61 10.01
CA ASP A 89 -1.79 10.58 9.85
C ASP A 89 -2.97 10.98 8.93
N ASP A 90 -2.97 12.22 8.44
CA ASP A 90 -3.99 12.78 7.56
C ASP A 90 -3.50 13.07 6.15
N VAL A 91 -2.32 12.58 5.76
CA VAL A 91 -1.76 12.84 4.42
C VAL A 91 -2.44 12.00 3.31
N GLY A 92 -3.28 11.06 3.66
CA GLY A 92 -3.81 10.09 2.71
C GLY A 92 -2.89 8.87 2.58
N VAL A 93 -2.72 8.36 1.37
CA VAL A 93 -1.77 7.28 1.07
C VAL A 93 -0.36 7.83 0.93
N THR A 94 0.66 7.12 1.41
CA THR A 94 2.04 7.46 1.09
C THR A 94 2.54 6.67 -0.11
N ILE A 95 3.41 7.29 -0.90
CA ILE A 95 4.09 6.66 -2.03
C ILE A 95 5.57 6.60 -1.71
N ALA A 96 6.09 5.40 -1.57
CA ALA A 96 7.47 5.20 -1.15
C ALA A 96 8.47 5.53 -2.26
N ARG A 97 9.58 6.16 -1.87
CA ARG A 97 10.76 6.40 -2.68
C ARG A 97 11.97 5.74 -2.05
N GLY A 98 12.66 4.92 -2.82
CA GLY A 98 13.85 4.25 -2.33
C GLY A 98 14.49 3.37 -3.39
N PRO A 99 15.67 2.79 -3.11
CA PRO A 99 16.41 1.99 -4.07
C PRO A 99 15.72 0.68 -4.47
N HIS A 100 14.76 0.22 -3.66
CA HIS A 100 14.01 -1.01 -3.92
C HIS A 100 12.74 -0.78 -4.77
N MET A 101 12.37 0.48 -5.01
CA MET A 101 11.19 0.83 -5.79
C MET A 101 11.56 0.98 -7.27
N ASN A 102 10.69 0.50 -8.14
CA ASN A 102 10.80 0.79 -9.57
C ASN A 102 10.53 2.28 -9.81
N ARG A 103 11.54 2.98 -10.33
CA ARG A 103 11.49 4.44 -10.49
C ARG A 103 10.37 4.91 -11.41
N ALA A 104 10.13 4.18 -12.51
CA ALA A 104 9.11 4.55 -13.48
C ALA A 104 7.70 4.35 -12.89
N LEU A 105 7.46 3.21 -12.23
CA LEU A 105 6.20 2.90 -11.59
C LEU A 105 5.90 3.90 -10.46
N THR A 106 6.89 4.22 -9.61
CA THR A 106 6.75 5.21 -8.55
C THR A 106 6.44 6.61 -9.11
N ALA A 107 7.14 7.05 -10.16
CA ALA A 107 6.86 8.33 -10.79
C ALA A 107 5.44 8.40 -11.36
N ARG A 108 4.93 7.30 -11.89
CA ARG A 108 3.57 7.18 -12.39
C ARG A 108 2.54 7.30 -11.29
N LEU A 109 2.74 6.63 -10.14
CA LEU A 109 1.87 6.77 -8.97
C LEU A 109 1.76 8.24 -8.50
N PHE A 110 2.88 8.96 -8.44
CA PHE A 110 2.85 10.40 -8.11
C PHE A 110 2.10 11.23 -9.16
N ALA A 111 2.30 10.96 -10.44
CA ALA A 111 1.60 11.66 -11.51
C ALA A 111 0.08 11.43 -11.43
N LEU A 112 -0.33 10.19 -11.20
CA LEU A 112 -1.72 9.80 -11.00
C LEU A 112 -2.34 10.47 -9.77
N ALA A 113 -1.68 10.39 -8.62
CA ALA A 113 -2.16 10.99 -7.39
C ALA A 113 -2.39 12.50 -7.54
N ASN A 114 -1.48 13.20 -8.23
CA ASN A 114 -1.65 14.62 -8.54
C ASN A 114 -2.79 14.89 -9.54
N ARG A 115 -2.88 14.13 -10.62
CA ARG A 115 -3.91 14.28 -11.66
C ARG A 115 -5.30 14.07 -11.12
N GLU A 116 -5.49 13.01 -10.34
CA GLU A 116 -6.77 12.62 -9.75
C GLU A 116 -7.06 13.33 -8.42
N LYS A 117 -6.13 14.18 -7.96
CA LYS A 117 -6.23 14.93 -6.69
C LYS A 117 -6.41 14.02 -5.48
N ILE A 118 -5.79 12.86 -5.50
CA ILE A 118 -5.78 11.92 -4.39
C ILE A 118 -4.80 12.43 -3.33
N SER A 119 -5.25 12.51 -2.09
CA SER A 119 -4.41 12.94 -0.97
C SER A 119 -3.26 11.95 -0.77
N HIS A 120 -2.02 12.45 -0.80
CA HIS A 120 -0.85 11.59 -0.70
C HIS A 120 0.34 12.28 -0.06
N GLY A 121 1.21 11.48 0.54
CA GLY A 121 2.51 11.88 1.08
C GLY A 121 3.67 11.16 0.40
N ILE A 122 4.87 11.57 0.77
CA ILE A 122 6.12 10.90 0.35
C ILE A 122 6.66 10.14 1.55
N GLU A 123 7.00 8.88 1.34
CA GLU A 123 7.72 8.06 2.29
C GLU A 123 9.11 7.76 1.74
N VAL A 124 10.15 7.91 2.55
CA VAL A 124 11.53 7.69 2.11
C VAL A 124 12.07 6.41 2.71
N GLU A 125 12.37 5.45 1.83
CA GLU A 125 12.90 4.16 2.19
C GLU A 125 14.36 4.05 1.76
N ALA A 126 15.27 4.23 2.69
CA ALA A 126 16.72 4.23 2.39
C ALA A 126 17.29 2.85 2.08
N GLY A 127 16.58 1.78 2.42
CA GLY A 127 17.06 0.39 2.29
C GLY A 127 15.94 -0.63 2.24
N ASN A 128 16.02 -1.65 3.07
CA ASN A 128 14.96 -2.63 3.25
C ASN A 128 13.74 -1.96 3.89
N THR A 129 12.58 -2.20 3.29
CA THR A 129 11.35 -1.55 3.67
C THR A 129 10.65 -2.19 4.87
N GLY A 130 11.05 -3.38 5.29
CA GLY A 130 10.29 -4.14 6.28
C GLY A 130 8.92 -4.62 5.77
N THR A 131 8.65 -4.49 4.47
CA THR A 131 7.38 -4.84 3.83
C THR A 131 7.56 -5.96 2.82
N ASN A 132 6.46 -6.48 2.30
CA ASN A 132 6.44 -7.49 1.23
C ASN A 132 7.21 -7.07 -0.04
N THR A 133 7.43 -5.77 -0.29
CA THR A 133 8.22 -5.27 -1.42
C THR A 133 9.61 -5.90 -1.48
N SER A 134 10.27 -6.04 -0.32
CA SER A 134 11.61 -6.62 -0.21
C SER A 134 11.66 -8.08 -0.70
N SER A 135 10.59 -8.83 -0.51
CA SER A 135 10.47 -10.23 -0.93
C SER A 135 10.01 -10.38 -2.38
N ILE A 136 9.03 -9.58 -2.80
CA ILE A 136 8.44 -9.64 -4.15
C ILE A 136 9.47 -9.29 -5.22
N ARG A 137 10.23 -8.19 -5.04
CA ARG A 137 11.20 -7.70 -6.03
C ARG A 137 12.28 -8.71 -6.39
N LEU A 138 12.52 -9.72 -5.55
CA LEU A 138 13.52 -10.78 -5.75
C LEU A 138 12.90 -12.12 -6.20
N ALA A 139 11.61 -12.14 -6.51
CA ALA A 139 10.95 -13.35 -7.00
C ALA A 139 11.27 -13.59 -8.48
N GLY A 140 11.58 -14.82 -8.85
CA GLY A 140 11.92 -15.20 -10.23
C GLY A 140 13.08 -14.40 -10.79
N ASP A 141 12.88 -13.79 -11.95
CA ASP A 141 13.85 -12.93 -12.63
C ASP A 141 13.81 -11.47 -12.13
N GLY A 142 13.05 -11.22 -11.08
CA GLY A 142 12.80 -9.90 -10.51
C GLY A 142 11.46 -9.31 -10.95
N VAL A 143 10.84 -8.54 -10.06
CA VAL A 143 9.55 -7.88 -10.30
C VAL A 143 9.69 -6.38 -10.09
N ALA A 144 9.14 -5.59 -11.01
CA ALA A 144 9.08 -4.14 -10.88
C ALA A 144 8.07 -3.74 -9.78
N CYS A 145 8.58 -3.30 -8.61
CA CYS A 145 7.76 -3.05 -7.43
C CYS A 145 7.59 -1.57 -7.12
N ALA A 146 6.44 -1.22 -6.54
CA ALA A 146 6.21 0.00 -5.80
C ALA A 146 5.62 -0.33 -4.43
N LEU A 147 5.65 0.64 -3.51
CA LEU A 147 5.08 0.53 -2.18
C LEU A 147 4.18 1.72 -1.91
N LEU A 148 2.98 1.43 -1.42
CA LEU A 148 2.04 2.39 -0.86
C LEU A 148 1.96 2.17 0.65
N GLY A 149 2.13 3.23 1.42
CA GLY A 149 2.01 3.19 2.87
C GLY A 149 0.68 3.76 3.35
N LEU A 150 0.17 3.21 4.42
CA LEU A 150 -1.04 3.65 5.10
C LEU A 150 -0.66 4.20 6.48
N PRO A 151 -0.57 5.52 6.67
CA PRO A 151 -0.18 6.09 7.95
C PRO A 151 -1.13 5.65 9.07
N MET A 152 -0.56 5.00 10.08
CA MET A 152 -1.28 4.38 11.19
C MET A 152 -0.62 4.72 12.52
N ARG A 153 -1.41 4.91 13.56
CA ARG A 153 -0.97 5.10 14.94
C ARG A 153 -1.01 3.79 15.71
N SER A 154 -0.13 3.69 16.70
CA SER A 154 -0.08 2.56 17.64
C SER A 154 0.13 1.21 16.93
N MET A 155 0.91 1.20 15.85
CA MET A 155 1.31 -0.01 15.12
C MET A 155 1.88 -1.05 16.07
N HIS A 156 1.63 -2.33 15.80
CA HIS A 156 2.07 -3.48 16.62
C HIS A 156 1.54 -3.48 18.06
N THR A 157 0.38 -2.86 18.28
CA THR A 157 -0.31 -2.89 19.56
C THR A 157 -1.70 -3.51 19.45
N CYS A 158 -2.36 -3.73 20.57
CA CYS A 158 -3.75 -4.22 20.58
C CYS A 158 -4.80 -3.17 20.21
N ALA A 159 -4.40 -1.93 19.93
CA ALA A 159 -5.30 -0.80 19.66
C ALA A 159 -4.74 0.10 18.55
N GLU A 160 -4.55 -0.47 17.38
CA GLU A 160 -4.09 0.23 16.19
C GLU A 160 -5.18 1.15 15.66
N CYS A 161 -4.81 2.36 15.24
CA CYS A 161 -5.75 3.37 14.78
C CYS A 161 -5.35 3.96 13.43
N ILE A 162 -6.28 3.94 12.48
CA ILE A 162 -6.08 4.45 11.13
C ILE A 162 -7.25 5.33 10.69
N ARG A 163 -7.00 6.28 9.79
CA ARG A 163 -8.07 7.02 9.11
C ARG A 163 -8.62 6.21 7.95
N LEU A 164 -9.93 6.12 7.84
CA LEU A 164 -10.59 5.48 6.69
C LEU A 164 -10.22 6.14 5.36
N SER A 165 -10.06 7.48 5.36
CA SER A 165 -9.65 8.23 4.17
C SER A 165 -8.27 7.83 3.61
N ASN A 166 -7.37 7.31 4.44
CA ASN A 166 -6.06 6.83 3.97
C ASN A 166 -6.23 5.52 3.18
N ILE A 167 -7.09 4.63 3.66
CA ILE A 167 -7.43 3.36 2.98
C ILE A 167 -8.13 3.66 1.64
N GLU A 168 -9.09 4.59 1.65
CA GLU A 168 -9.80 5.01 0.45
C GLU A 168 -8.86 5.64 -0.58
N ALA A 169 -7.92 6.50 -0.15
CA ALA A 169 -6.93 7.12 -1.01
C ALA A 169 -6.02 6.08 -1.68
N ALA A 170 -5.59 5.06 -0.95
CA ALA A 170 -4.81 3.97 -1.50
C ALA A 170 -5.60 3.16 -2.54
N GLY A 171 -6.86 2.82 -2.23
CA GLY A 171 -7.74 2.11 -3.16
C GLY A 171 -8.02 2.90 -4.43
N GLN A 172 -8.26 4.20 -4.32
CA GLN A 172 -8.45 5.11 -5.46
C GLN A 172 -7.18 5.17 -6.34
N LEU A 173 -6.00 5.28 -5.72
CA LEU A 173 -4.74 5.35 -6.45
C LEU A 173 -4.42 4.04 -7.17
N LEU A 174 -4.69 2.90 -6.54
CA LEU A 174 -4.57 1.59 -7.17
C LEU A 174 -5.51 1.44 -8.38
N ALA A 175 -6.78 1.82 -8.22
CA ALA A 175 -7.75 1.76 -9.32
C ALA A 175 -7.30 2.65 -10.49
N ALA A 176 -6.82 3.85 -10.21
CA ALA A 176 -6.28 4.76 -11.23
C ALA A 176 -5.05 4.16 -11.94
N LEU A 177 -4.14 3.52 -11.19
CA LEU A 177 -2.98 2.85 -11.77
C LEU A 177 -3.38 1.69 -12.69
N ILE A 178 -4.30 0.84 -12.25
CA ILE A 178 -4.76 -0.32 -13.04
C ILE A 178 -5.39 0.13 -14.37
N ARG A 179 -6.21 1.18 -14.36
CA ARG A 179 -6.75 1.76 -15.59
C ARG A 179 -5.66 2.23 -16.55
N GLU A 180 -4.69 2.96 -16.01
CA GLU A 180 -3.60 3.52 -16.82
C GLU A 180 -2.65 2.43 -17.35
N LEU A 181 -2.36 1.38 -16.59
CA LEU A 181 -1.53 0.27 -17.06
C LEU A 181 -2.16 -0.42 -18.27
N GLY A 182 -3.48 -0.51 -18.33
CA GLY A 182 -4.20 -1.04 -19.47
C GLY A 182 -4.08 -0.22 -20.77
N GLU A 183 -3.77 1.06 -20.65
CA GLU A 183 -3.58 1.95 -21.80
C GLU A 183 -2.15 1.92 -22.37
N ILE A 184 -1.19 1.40 -21.63
CA ILE A 184 0.26 1.55 -21.90
C ILE A 184 0.95 0.23 -22.24
N LEU A 185 0.42 -0.87 -21.71
CA LEU A 185 0.93 -2.20 -22.04
C LEU A 185 0.33 -2.63 -23.39
N PRO A 186 1.16 -2.95 -24.38
CA PRO A 186 0.71 -3.39 -25.70
C PRO A 186 0.04 -4.76 -25.65
#